data_55eeeaf6db9f9f493e5617191d36e4ef
#
_entry.id   55eeeaf6db9f9f493e5617191d36e4ef
#
_cell.length_a   1.000
_cell.length_b   1.000
_cell.length_c   1.000
_cell.angle_alpha   90.00
_cell.angle_beta   90.00
_cell.angle_gamma   90.00
#
_symmetry.space_group_name_H-M   'P 1'
#
loop_
_entity.id
_entity.type
_entity.pdbx_description
1 polymer ?
#
loop_
_entity_poly.entity_id
_entity_poly.type
_entity_poly.pdbx_seq_one_letter_code
_entity_poly.pdbx_strand_id
1 'polypeptide(L)'
;MSAAVRPTEGHPVNATMPTPTPLAQAARALAPYRQYLCEACGYVYDEAQGDPDGGLPPGTRYEDIPDDWACPLCGVTKADFRLYEAPDLSALRERAGAVSVAARGGEPGVVIVGAGRAGWQTAEALRALSPTLPITLVSQCAGDVYDKPLLSVAMARGLDKHALVRERGADAAQRLGVRLLAHTQAIRICADTRTLRTTRGNLRYAHLVLAHGANARLPEGLAPELCWRVNHLVAYQRLRARLGDAPREVLIVGAGLIGSELANDLAIGGHRVTLIDTCEQPLARWQDLGVGEQLLDAWRDLSIRFVGGVQVQSLERVGERYRLTTANGQRFAADEVVVAAGLHTPNRLALSAGLAWDNGIGVTPHNLRTSVDRIHALGDCIAIDGQPSRYIEPIARQARAIAADICGAAPAPYVPRAAVVRVKTTSMPLTLH
;
A
#
# COMPACT_ATOMS: atom_id res chain seq x y z
N MET A 1 -20.93 -70.08 18.81
CA MET A 1 -21.89 -68.96 18.61
C MET A 1 -21.09 -67.79 18.05
N SER A 2 -21.17 -67.63 16.73
CA SER A 2 -20.39 -66.66 15.95
C SER A 2 -21.24 -65.37 15.79
N ALA A 3 -20.73 -64.24 16.19
CA ALA A 3 -21.35 -62.95 15.95
C ALA A 3 -20.65 -62.25 14.76
N ALA A 4 -21.39 -62.10 13.67
CA ALA A 4 -20.94 -61.46 12.45
C ALA A 4 -20.90 -59.93 12.63
N VAL A 5 -19.75 -59.35 12.27
CA VAL A 5 -19.56 -57.88 12.15
C VAL A 5 -20.07 -57.45 10.77
N ARG A 6 -21.00 -56.49 10.73
CA ARG A 6 -21.45 -55.85 9.49
C ARG A 6 -20.45 -54.75 9.08
N PRO A 7 -20.17 -54.56 7.79
CA PRO A 7 -19.34 -53.46 7.33
C PRO A 7 -20.16 -52.13 7.31
N THR A 8 -19.52 -51.07 7.79
CA THR A 8 -20.03 -49.70 7.73
C THR A 8 -19.98 -49.16 6.30
N GLU A 9 -21.12 -48.70 5.86
CA GLU A 9 -21.32 -48.04 4.55
C GLU A 9 -20.45 -46.78 4.43
N GLY A 10 -19.74 -46.68 3.28
CA GLY A 10 -18.94 -45.52 2.92
C GLY A 10 -19.82 -44.30 2.61
N HIS A 11 -19.37 -43.15 3.06
CA HIS A 11 -19.93 -41.87 2.68
C HIS A 11 -19.58 -41.56 1.20
N PRO A 12 -20.53 -41.06 0.41
CA PRO A 12 -20.23 -40.64 -0.97
C PRO A 12 -19.46 -39.33 -0.98
N VAL A 13 -18.29 -39.38 -1.55
CA VAL A 13 -17.46 -38.21 -1.91
C VAL A 13 -17.96 -37.66 -3.25
N ASN A 14 -17.96 -36.37 -3.37
CA ASN A 14 -18.13 -35.55 -4.57
C ASN A 14 -19.53 -35.42 -5.17
N ALA A 15 -20.24 -34.40 -4.69
CA ALA A 15 -21.23 -33.73 -5.53
C ALA A 15 -20.46 -32.82 -6.52
N THR A 16 -20.19 -33.33 -7.73
CA THR A 16 -19.79 -32.49 -8.89
C THR A 16 -20.89 -31.47 -9.13
N MET A 17 -20.56 -30.20 -9.04
CA MET A 17 -21.45 -29.10 -9.40
C MET A 17 -21.92 -29.31 -10.85
N PRO A 18 -23.22 -29.17 -11.16
CA PRO A 18 -23.72 -29.35 -12.52
C PRO A 18 -23.13 -28.29 -13.44
N THR A 19 -22.63 -28.73 -14.58
CA THR A 19 -22.14 -27.83 -15.63
C THR A 19 -23.26 -26.91 -16.08
N PRO A 20 -23.07 -25.57 -16.08
CA PRO A 20 -24.13 -24.63 -16.44
C PRO A 20 -24.58 -24.85 -17.88
N THR A 21 -25.89 -24.75 -18.10
CA THR A 21 -26.49 -24.92 -19.45
C THR A 21 -26.00 -23.83 -20.42
N PRO A 22 -25.95 -24.07 -21.75
CA PRO A 22 -25.52 -23.06 -22.72
C PRO A 22 -26.29 -21.74 -22.64
N LEU A 23 -27.58 -21.79 -22.29
CA LEU A 23 -28.41 -20.60 -22.05
C LEU A 23 -27.98 -19.82 -20.83
N ALA A 24 -27.60 -20.48 -19.74
CA ALA A 24 -27.08 -19.83 -18.54
C ALA A 24 -25.71 -19.18 -18.77
N GLN A 25 -24.85 -19.81 -19.58
CA GLN A 25 -23.58 -19.25 -20.00
C GLN A 25 -23.75 -18.01 -20.88
N ALA A 26 -24.69 -18.03 -21.83
CA ALA A 26 -25.00 -16.90 -22.69
C ALA A 26 -25.59 -15.71 -21.88
N ALA A 27 -26.52 -15.97 -20.96
CA ALA A 27 -27.07 -14.95 -20.07
C ALA A 27 -26.00 -14.31 -19.16
N ARG A 28 -25.03 -15.11 -18.70
CA ARG A 28 -23.90 -14.64 -17.88
C ARG A 28 -22.95 -13.76 -18.68
N ALA A 29 -22.68 -14.08 -19.95
CA ALA A 29 -21.84 -13.27 -20.82
C ALA A 29 -22.44 -11.88 -21.13
N LEU A 30 -23.79 -11.79 -21.15
CA LEU A 30 -24.51 -10.53 -21.40
C LEU A 30 -24.77 -9.70 -20.14
N ALA A 31 -24.53 -10.26 -18.95
CA ALA A 31 -24.71 -9.52 -17.70
C ALA A 31 -23.70 -8.36 -17.59
N PRO A 32 -24.09 -7.18 -17.08
CA PRO A 32 -23.18 -6.06 -16.89
C PRO A 32 -22.04 -6.47 -15.96
N TYR A 33 -20.84 -5.95 -16.25
CA TYR A 33 -19.69 -6.13 -15.38
C TYR A 33 -19.90 -5.44 -14.03
N ARG A 34 -19.47 -6.11 -12.98
CA ARG A 34 -19.58 -5.64 -11.60
C ARG A 34 -18.23 -5.25 -11.04
N GLN A 35 -18.28 -4.52 -9.95
CA GLN A 35 -17.09 -4.14 -9.19
C GLN A 35 -17.18 -4.73 -7.79
N TYR A 36 -16.05 -5.14 -7.22
CA TYR A 36 -15.96 -5.72 -5.90
C TYR A 36 -14.90 -5.00 -5.07
N LEU A 37 -15.29 -4.57 -3.88
CA LEU A 37 -14.43 -3.81 -2.96
C LEU A 37 -13.75 -4.77 -1.99
N CYS A 38 -12.42 -4.72 -1.96
CA CYS A 38 -11.66 -5.35 -0.88
C CYS A 38 -11.94 -4.62 0.42
N GLU A 39 -12.56 -5.28 1.39
CA GLU A 39 -12.85 -4.70 2.70
C GLU A 39 -11.55 -4.45 3.49
N ALA A 40 -10.48 -5.15 3.12
CA ALA A 40 -9.17 -5.03 3.76
C ALA A 40 -8.44 -3.73 3.41
N CYS A 41 -8.40 -3.30 2.15
CA CYS A 41 -7.55 -2.17 1.75
C CYS A 41 -8.26 -1.16 0.84
N GLY A 42 -9.53 -1.41 0.49
CA GLY A 42 -10.27 -0.55 -0.43
C GLY A 42 -9.91 -0.75 -1.90
N TYR A 43 -9.14 -1.78 -2.26
CA TYR A 43 -8.94 -2.15 -3.67
C TYR A 43 -10.28 -2.51 -4.28
N VAL A 44 -10.54 -2.04 -5.51
CA VAL A 44 -11.74 -2.40 -6.26
C VAL A 44 -11.32 -3.28 -7.44
N TYR A 45 -11.75 -4.53 -7.39
CA TYR A 45 -11.71 -5.43 -8.54
C TYR A 45 -12.84 -5.06 -9.49
N ASP A 46 -12.51 -4.76 -10.73
CA ASP A 46 -13.46 -4.45 -11.81
C ASP A 46 -13.45 -5.60 -12.82
N GLU A 47 -14.52 -6.36 -12.92
CA GLU A 47 -14.62 -7.48 -13.85
C GLU A 47 -14.28 -7.09 -15.29
N ALA A 48 -14.62 -5.87 -15.73
CA ALA A 48 -14.31 -5.40 -17.07
C ALA A 48 -12.80 -5.21 -17.30
N GLN A 49 -12.04 -4.94 -16.25
CA GLN A 49 -10.60 -4.69 -16.32
C GLN A 49 -9.78 -5.94 -16.01
N GLY A 50 -10.32 -6.84 -15.18
CA GLY A 50 -9.55 -7.92 -14.58
C GLY A 50 -8.40 -7.43 -13.69
N ASP A 51 -7.44 -8.29 -13.51
CA ASP A 51 -6.15 -8.03 -12.88
C ASP A 51 -5.06 -8.75 -13.67
N PRO A 52 -4.66 -8.23 -14.85
CA PRO A 52 -3.70 -8.91 -15.73
C PRO A 52 -2.36 -9.19 -15.05
N ASP A 53 -1.92 -8.30 -14.15
CA ASP A 53 -0.67 -8.49 -13.38
C ASP A 53 -0.79 -9.63 -12.36
N GLY A 54 -2.00 -9.90 -11.87
CA GLY A 54 -2.36 -11.03 -11.02
C GLY A 54 -2.86 -12.26 -11.79
N GLY A 55 -2.70 -12.29 -13.13
CA GLY A 55 -3.09 -13.42 -13.97
C GLY A 55 -4.57 -13.46 -14.36
N LEU A 56 -5.34 -12.43 -14.10
CA LEU A 56 -6.77 -12.36 -14.45
C LEU A 56 -6.98 -11.45 -15.67
N PRO A 57 -7.29 -12.00 -16.86
CA PRO A 57 -7.53 -11.19 -18.05
C PRO A 57 -8.76 -10.29 -17.91
N PRO A 58 -8.85 -9.19 -18.69
CA PRO A 58 -10.06 -8.37 -18.76
C PRO A 58 -11.30 -9.20 -19.07
N GLY A 59 -12.39 -8.93 -18.37
CA GLY A 59 -13.64 -9.67 -18.51
C GLY A 59 -13.79 -10.86 -17.55
N THR A 60 -12.79 -11.16 -16.73
CA THR A 60 -12.87 -12.23 -15.73
C THR A 60 -13.98 -11.90 -14.73
N ARG A 61 -14.97 -12.76 -14.61
CA ARG A 61 -16.04 -12.60 -13.62
C ARG A 61 -15.52 -12.92 -12.22
N TYR A 62 -16.09 -12.28 -11.21
CA TYR A 62 -15.66 -12.46 -9.83
C TYR A 62 -15.76 -13.91 -9.36
N GLU A 63 -16.81 -14.60 -9.77
CA GLU A 63 -17.01 -16.01 -9.46
C GLU A 63 -15.94 -16.92 -10.09
N ASP A 64 -15.34 -16.50 -11.21
CA ASP A 64 -14.33 -17.24 -11.95
C ASP A 64 -12.89 -16.95 -11.46
N ILE A 65 -12.73 -16.04 -10.51
CA ILE A 65 -11.44 -15.77 -9.88
C ILE A 65 -11.00 -17.02 -9.11
N PRO A 66 -9.79 -17.53 -9.34
CA PRO A 66 -9.24 -18.65 -8.55
C PRO A 66 -9.25 -18.34 -7.05
N ASP A 67 -9.43 -19.36 -6.23
CA ASP A 67 -9.48 -19.18 -4.76
C ASP A 67 -8.13 -18.77 -4.18
N ASP A 68 -7.04 -19.04 -4.88
CA ASP A 68 -5.67 -18.67 -4.54
C ASP A 68 -5.28 -17.26 -5.04
N TRP A 69 -6.14 -16.59 -5.82
CA TRP A 69 -5.89 -15.20 -6.19
C TRP A 69 -5.89 -14.30 -4.96
N ALA A 70 -4.90 -13.43 -4.90
CA ALA A 70 -4.72 -12.50 -3.80
C ALA A 70 -4.88 -11.06 -4.25
N CYS A 71 -5.51 -10.25 -3.41
CA CYS A 71 -5.62 -8.81 -3.62
C CYS A 71 -4.25 -8.17 -3.92
N PRO A 72 -4.07 -7.51 -5.06
CA PRO A 72 -2.77 -6.97 -5.46
C PRO A 72 -2.24 -5.87 -4.53
N LEU A 73 -3.08 -5.31 -3.65
CA LEU A 73 -2.66 -4.28 -2.70
C LEU A 73 -2.38 -4.80 -1.30
N CYS A 74 -3.14 -5.76 -0.79
CA CYS A 74 -3.01 -6.21 0.59
C CYS A 74 -2.91 -7.73 0.76
N GLY A 75 -3.12 -8.49 -0.33
CA GLY A 75 -2.90 -9.92 -0.36
C GLY A 75 -3.97 -10.78 0.30
N VAL A 76 -5.09 -10.23 0.74
CA VAL A 76 -6.23 -11.03 1.18
C VAL A 76 -6.87 -11.74 -0.01
N THR A 77 -7.56 -12.86 0.24
CA THR A 77 -8.24 -13.64 -0.80
C THR A 77 -9.53 -12.96 -1.25
N LYS A 78 -10.15 -13.49 -2.30
CA LYS A 78 -11.45 -13.00 -2.78
C LYS A 78 -12.54 -13.05 -1.71
N ALA A 79 -12.42 -13.91 -0.68
CA ALA A 79 -13.39 -14.00 0.42
C ALA A 79 -13.56 -12.69 1.21
N ASP A 80 -12.55 -11.81 1.18
CA ASP A 80 -12.58 -10.50 1.85
C ASP A 80 -13.12 -9.37 0.95
N PHE A 81 -13.74 -9.73 -0.16
CA PHE A 81 -14.34 -8.76 -1.06
C PHE A 81 -15.87 -8.81 -0.97
N ARG A 82 -16.49 -7.65 -1.10
CA ARG A 82 -17.93 -7.53 -1.25
C ARG A 82 -18.30 -6.81 -2.52
N LEU A 83 -19.51 -7.05 -3.01
CA LEU A 83 -20.04 -6.30 -4.16
C LEU A 83 -19.94 -4.79 -3.87
N TYR A 84 -19.30 -4.06 -4.78
CA TYR A 84 -19.18 -2.62 -4.69
C TYR A 84 -20.42 -1.99 -5.30
N GLU A 85 -21.37 -1.65 -4.46
CA GLU A 85 -22.45 -0.75 -4.83
C GLU A 85 -21.91 0.67 -4.69
N ALA A 86 -21.81 1.38 -5.81
CA ALA A 86 -21.47 2.80 -5.74
C ALA A 86 -22.47 3.47 -4.81
N PRO A 87 -22.02 4.17 -3.76
CA PRO A 87 -22.97 4.82 -2.85
C PRO A 87 -23.87 5.73 -3.67
N ASP A 88 -25.17 5.69 -3.36
CA ASP A 88 -26.14 6.59 -3.99
C ASP A 88 -25.75 8.04 -3.70
N LEU A 89 -25.09 8.64 -4.70
CA LEU A 89 -24.59 10.01 -4.61
C LEU A 89 -25.74 11.04 -4.57
N SER A 90 -26.99 10.63 -4.84
CA SER A 90 -28.15 11.53 -4.75
C SER A 90 -28.44 11.88 -3.29
N ALA A 91 -28.45 10.91 -2.39
CA ALA A 91 -28.62 11.14 -0.95
C ALA A 91 -27.41 11.86 -0.31
N LEU A 92 -26.20 11.67 -0.84
CA LEU A 92 -25.01 12.44 -0.41
C LEU A 92 -25.00 13.87 -0.99
N ARG A 93 -25.56 14.09 -2.16
CA ARG A 93 -25.73 15.44 -2.74
C ARG A 93 -26.72 16.30 -1.95
N GLU A 94 -27.76 15.70 -1.41
CA GLU A 94 -28.72 16.42 -0.54
C GLU A 94 -28.12 16.77 0.83
N ARG A 95 -27.22 15.93 1.38
CA ARG A 95 -26.51 16.20 2.64
C ARG A 95 -25.29 17.11 2.47
N ALA A 96 -24.68 17.14 1.29
CA ALA A 96 -23.56 18.01 0.93
C ALA A 96 -23.98 19.37 0.37
N GLY A 97 -25.17 19.82 0.66
CA GLY A 97 -25.78 21.05 0.17
C GLY A 97 -25.10 22.38 0.53
N ALA A 98 -23.80 22.40 0.81
CA ALA A 98 -23.09 23.63 1.09
C ALA A 98 -21.62 23.69 0.63
N VAL A 99 -21.04 22.66 0.04
CA VAL A 99 -19.68 22.76 -0.52
C VAL A 99 -19.68 22.30 -1.97
N SER A 100 -20.41 23.02 -2.78
CA SER A 100 -20.28 22.97 -4.23
C SER A 100 -19.20 23.97 -4.65
N VAL A 101 -17.94 23.58 -4.56
CA VAL A 101 -16.98 24.02 -5.58
C VAL A 101 -17.28 23.16 -6.80
N ALA A 102 -18.39 23.47 -7.41
CA ALA A 102 -18.80 22.90 -8.67
C ALA A 102 -17.73 23.21 -9.70
N ALA A 103 -17.13 22.19 -10.25
CA ALA A 103 -16.60 22.24 -11.60
C ALA A 103 -17.78 22.48 -12.58
N ARG A 104 -18.36 23.66 -12.54
CA ARG A 104 -19.23 24.18 -13.58
C ARG A 104 -18.31 24.56 -14.72
N GLY A 105 -18.22 23.74 -15.79
CA GLY A 105 -17.72 24.21 -17.09
C GLY A 105 -16.33 24.87 -17.14
N GLY A 106 -15.52 24.76 -16.08
CA GLY A 106 -14.20 25.36 -15.98
C GLY A 106 -13.12 24.47 -16.59
N GLU A 107 -11.99 25.08 -16.92
CA GLU A 107 -10.82 24.37 -17.41
C GLU A 107 -10.40 23.25 -16.43
N PRO A 108 -9.92 22.11 -16.96
CA PRO A 108 -9.43 21.03 -16.11
C PRO A 108 -8.29 21.55 -15.22
N GLY A 109 -8.37 21.29 -13.93
CA GLY A 109 -7.34 21.67 -12.96
C GLY A 109 -6.24 20.61 -12.81
N VAL A 110 -5.59 20.62 -11.66
CA VAL A 110 -4.59 19.63 -11.27
C VAL A 110 -5.27 18.44 -10.61
N VAL A 111 -4.97 17.23 -11.09
CA VAL A 111 -5.37 15.98 -10.45
C VAL A 111 -4.14 15.34 -9.79
N ILE A 112 -4.24 15.02 -8.51
CA ILE A 112 -3.18 14.37 -7.72
C ILE A 112 -3.63 12.97 -7.36
N VAL A 113 -2.86 11.96 -7.73
CA VAL A 113 -3.14 10.55 -7.40
C VAL A 113 -2.35 10.16 -6.15
N GLY A 114 -3.06 9.95 -5.06
CA GLY A 114 -2.52 9.65 -3.75
C GLY A 114 -2.72 10.81 -2.76
N ALA A 115 -3.36 10.53 -1.61
CA ALA A 115 -3.54 11.46 -0.49
C ALA A 115 -2.64 11.06 0.70
N GLY A 116 -1.44 10.59 0.42
CA GLY A 116 -0.37 10.46 1.40
C GLY A 116 0.38 11.79 1.59
N ARG A 117 1.51 11.74 2.31
CA ARG A 117 2.36 12.93 2.56
C ARG A 117 2.68 13.68 1.26
N ALA A 118 3.09 12.96 0.21
CA ALA A 118 3.47 13.57 -1.06
C ALA A 118 2.28 14.30 -1.73
N GLY A 119 1.10 13.69 -1.74
CA GLY A 119 -0.09 14.30 -2.34
C GLY A 119 -0.55 15.54 -1.59
N TRP A 120 -0.64 15.48 -0.26
CA TRP A 120 -1.03 16.63 0.54
C TRP A 120 -0.03 17.79 0.46
N GLN A 121 1.27 17.52 0.53
CA GLN A 121 2.29 18.57 0.38
C GLN A 121 2.28 19.19 -1.00
N THR A 122 1.95 18.42 -2.05
CA THR A 122 1.75 18.98 -3.39
C THR A 122 0.53 19.90 -3.45
N ALA A 123 -0.59 19.47 -2.83
CA ALA A 123 -1.79 20.31 -2.77
C ALA A 123 -1.54 21.62 -1.99
N GLU A 124 -0.82 21.55 -0.88
CA GLU A 124 -0.41 22.73 -0.09
C GLU A 124 0.49 23.67 -0.89
N ALA A 125 1.51 23.12 -1.57
CA ALA A 125 2.43 23.91 -2.37
C ALA A 125 1.73 24.61 -3.57
N LEU A 126 0.82 23.91 -4.25
CA LEU A 126 0.00 24.48 -5.33
C LEU A 126 -0.93 25.57 -4.80
N ARG A 127 -1.59 25.33 -3.66
CA ARG A 127 -2.51 26.31 -3.07
C ARG A 127 -1.79 27.58 -2.59
N ALA A 128 -0.56 27.46 -2.13
CA ALA A 128 0.27 28.59 -1.75
C ALA A 128 0.64 29.50 -2.92
N LEU A 129 0.81 28.93 -4.13
CA LEU A 129 1.13 29.67 -5.34
C LEU A 129 -0.11 30.15 -6.09
N SER A 130 -1.22 29.42 -6.01
CA SER A 130 -2.45 29.73 -6.72
C SER A 130 -3.69 29.46 -5.85
N PRO A 131 -4.27 30.53 -5.24
CA PRO A 131 -5.43 30.40 -4.35
C PRO A 131 -6.68 29.82 -5.02
N THR A 132 -6.83 29.99 -6.33
CA THR A 132 -8.03 29.64 -7.09
C THR A 132 -7.89 28.41 -7.97
N LEU A 133 -6.67 27.84 -8.08
CA LEU A 133 -6.41 26.67 -8.93
C LEU A 133 -7.31 25.49 -8.52
N PRO A 134 -8.09 24.90 -9.43
CA PRO A 134 -8.84 23.70 -9.13
C PRO A 134 -7.91 22.52 -8.88
N ILE A 135 -8.00 21.91 -7.69
CA ILE A 135 -7.17 20.77 -7.30
C ILE A 135 -8.09 19.64 -6.87
N THR A 136 -7.85 18.43 -7.40
CA THR A 136 -8.56 17.21 -7.02
C THR A 136 -7.55 16.16 -6.59
N LEU A 137 -7.67 15.65 -5.35
CA LEU A 137 -6.94 14.50 -4.86
C LEU A 137 -7.77 13.23 -5.04
N VAL A 138 -7.14 12.16 -5.51
CA VAL A 138 -7.74 10.83 -5.62
C VAL A 138 -7.04 9.90 -4.64
N SER A 139 -7.80 9.29 -3.73
CA SER A 139 -7.26 8.44 -2.66
C SER A 139 -8.03 7.14 -2.55
N GLN A 140 -7.32 6.02 -2.44
CA GLN A 140 -7.91 4.69 -2.18
C GLN A 140 -8.49 4.55 -0.78
N CYS A 141 -8.03 5.37 0.17
CA CYS A 141 -8.54 5.40 1.56
C CYS A 141 -9.25 6.72 1.86
N ALA A 142 -9.56 6.97 3.12
CA ALA A 142 -10.18 8.22 3.58
C ALA A 142 -9.33 9.48 3.28
N GLY A 143 -8.04 9.29 3.02
CA GLY A 143 -7.11 10.39 2.74
C GLY A 143 -6.63 11.10 4.00
N ASP A 144 -6.75 10.49 5.18
CA ASP A 144 -6.33 11.09 6.43
C ASP A 144 -4.85 11.44 6.44
N VAL A 145 -4.55 12.57 7.06
CA VAL A 145 -3.18 13.06 7.23
C VAL A 145 -2.58 12.41 8.46
N TYR A 146 -1.50 11.66 8.27
CA TYR A 146 -0.75 11.03 9.36
C TYR A 146 0.73 10.92 9.00
N ASP A 147 1.57 10.75 10.03
CA ASP A 147 3.00 10.54 9.85
C ASP A 147 3.28 9.04 9.71
N LYS A 148 3.38 8.54 8.46
CA LYS A 148 3.67 7.13 8.16
C LYS A 148 4.86 6.55 8.95
N PRO A 149 5.97 7.28 9.19
CA PRO A 149 7.07 6.80 10.02
C PRO A 149 6.72 6.49 11.48
N LEU A 150 5.62 7.03 12.00
CA LEU A 150 5.18 6.71 13.36
C LEU A 150 4.58 5.30 13.48
N LEU A 151 4.19 4.69 12.37
CA LEU A 151 3.61 3.33 12.37
C LEU A 151 4.57 2.27 12.90
N SER A 152 5.88 2.49 12.80
CA SER A 152 6.91 1.55 13.25
C SER A 152 7.47 1.84 14.65
N VAL A 153 6.89 2.82 15.38
CA VAL A 153 7.30 3.21 16.74
C VAL A 153 6.12 3.59 17.63
N ALA A 154 4.91 3.28 17.21
CA ALA A 154 3.71 3.78 17.86
C ALA A 154 3.42 3.08 19.20
N MET A 155 3.72 1.78 19.32
CA MET A 155 3.55 1.04 20.57
C MET A 155 4.54 1.52 21.63
N ALA A 156 5.81 1.61 21.28
CA ALA A 156 6.86 2.09 22.18
C ALA A 156 6.63 3.54 22.67
N ARG A 157 5.89 4.33 21.87
CA ARG A 157 5.51 5.70 22.24
C ARG A 157 4.15 5.81 22.92
N GLY A 158 3.48 4.70 23.22
CA GLY A 158 2.15 4.69 23.83
C GLY A 158 1.05 5.34 22.94
N LEU A 159 1.28 5.44 21.63
CA LEU A 159 0.30 6.02 20.72
C LEU A 159 -0.78 5.00 20.40
N ASP A 160 -2.02 5.35 20.66
CA ASP A 160 -3.15 4.55 20.19
C ASP A 160 -3.37 4.76 18.68
N LYS A 161 -4.24 3.94 18.12
CA LYS A 161 -4.56 3.98 16.69
C LYS A 161 -5.21 5.30 16.24
N HIS A 162 -5.85 6.04 17.15
CA HIS A 162 -6.55 7.29 16.86
C HIS A 162 -5.59 8.47 16.92
N ALA A 163 -4.63 8.44 17.86
CA ALA A 163 -3.59 9.45 17.99
C ALA A 163 -2.64 9.54 16.79
N LEU A 164 -2.63 8.52 15.90
CA LEU A 164 -1.85 8.52 14.68
C LEU A 164 -2.42 9.43 13.58
N VAL A 165 -3.72 9.74 13.60
CA VAL A 165 -4.36 10.64 12.64
C VAL A 165 -4.23 12.08 13.15
N ARG A 166 -3.49 12.89 12.39
CA ARG A 166 -3.30 14.32 12.72
C ARG A 166 -4.48 15.18 12.29
N GLU A 167 -5.04 14.86 11.13
CA GLU A 167 -6.17 15.57 10.54
C GLU A 167 -6.95 14.61 9.63
N ARG A 168 -8.28 14.65 9.67
CA ARG A 168 -9.09 13.86 8.74
C ARG A 168 -8.90 14.38 7.31
N GLY A 169 -8.92 13.47 6.33
CA GLY A 169 -8.76 13.86 4.93
C GLY A 169 -9.82 14.86 4.45
N ALA A 170 -11.06 14.74 4.95
CA ALA A 170 -12.15 15.68 4.63
C ALA A 170 -11.86 17.08 5.18
N ASP A 171 -11.33 17.20 6.41
CA ASP A 171 -11.01 18.47 7.06
C ASP A 171 -9.82 19.14 6.36
N ALA A 172 -8.79 18.38 6.02
CA ALA A 172 -7.65 18.86 5.24
C ALA A 172 -8.09 19.37 3.85
N ALA A 173 -8.99 18.64 3.18
CA ALA A 173 -9.53 19.04 1.90
C ALA A 173 -10.33 20.36 2.00
N GLN A 174 -11.13 20.49 3.06
CA GLN A 174 -11.89 21.72 3.33
C GLN A 174 -10.95 22.90 3.63
N ARG A 175 -9.95 22.71 4.50
CA ARG A 175 -8.96 23.73 4.85
C ARG A 175 -8.21 24.26 3.64
N LEU A 176 -7.85 23.36 2.71
CA LEU A 176 -7.11 23.73 1.49
C LEU A 176 -8.02 24.16 0.33
N GLY A 177 -9.33 24.06 0.45
CA GLY A 177 -10.26 24.32 -0.65
C GLY A 177 -10.01 23.41 -1.86
N VAL A 178 -9.73 22.11 -1.62
CA VAL A 178 -9.48 21.11 -2.66
C VAL A 178 -10.56 20.04 -2.64
N ARG A 179 -10.78 19.39 -3.76
CA ARG A 179 -11.70 18.26 -3.87
C ARG A 179 -10.98 16.97 -3.52
N LEU A 180 -11.44 16.25 -2.49
CA LEU A 180 -10.95 14.91 -2.16
C LEU A 180 -11.94 13.85 -2.68
N LEU A 181 -11.47 12.98 -3.55
CA LEU A 181 -12.17 11.75 -3.93
C LEU A 181 -11.60 10.60 -3.09
N ALA A 182 -12.07 10.50 -1.85
CA ALA A 182 -11.74 9.40 -0.95
C ALA A 182 -12.33 8.08 -1.45
N HIS A 183 -11.73 6.95 -1.04
CA HIS A 183 -12.15 5.59 -1.43
C HIS A 183 -12.33 5.46 -2.96
N THR A 184 -11.40 6.07 -3.70
CA THR A 184 -11.42 6.12 -5.16
C THR A 184 -10.06 5.68 -5.70
N GLN A 185 -10.08 4.65 -6.54
CA GLN A 185 -8.85 4.13 -7.13
C GLN A 185 -8.61 4.73 -8.52
N ALA A 186 -7.37 5.12 -8.79
CA ALA A 186 -6.88 5.43 -10.13
C ALA A 186 -6.62 4.12 -10.88
N ILE A 187 -7.22 3.94 -12.04
CA ILE A 187 -7.18 2.69 -12.81
C ILE A 187 -6.24 2.79 -13.99
N ARG A 188 -6.38 3.86 -14.78
CA ARG A 188 -5.67 4.04 -16.04
C ARG A 188 -5.53 5.51 -16.37
N ILE A 189 -4.45 5.89 -16.99
CA ILE A 189 -4.20 7.21 -17.54
C ILE A 189 -4.27 7.11 -19.07
N CYS A 190 -5.01 8.02 -19.71
CA CYS A 190 -4.95 8.26 -21.14
C CYS A 190 -4.29 9.63 -21.33
N ALA A 191 -3.03 9.63 -21.75
CA ALA A 191 -2.25 10.84 -21.90
C ALA A 191 -2.77 11.75 -23.02
N ASP A 192 -3.16 11.16 -24.17
CA ASP A 192 -3.65 11.89 -25.35
C ASP A 192 -4.91 12.72 -25.05
N THR A 193 -5.84 12.13 -24.29
CA THR A 193 -7.08 12.80 -23.90
C THR A 193 -6.98 13.53 -22.57
N ARG A 194 -5.82 13.47 -21.90
CA ARG A 194 -5.59 13.99 -20.55
C ARG A 194 -6.69 13.56 -19.57
N THR A 195 -6.92 12.25 -19.52
CA THR A 195 -7.99 11.67 -18.72
C THR A 195 -7.42 10.62 -17.77
N LEU A 196 -7.74 10.75 -16.49
CA LEU A 196 -7.55 9.72 -15.49
C LEU A 196 -8.85 8.95 -15.31
N ARG A 197 -8.83 7.65 -15.60
CA ARG A 197 -9.95 6.75 -15.27
C ARG A 197 -9.84 6.34 -13.80
N THR A 198 -10.95 6.42 -13.10
CA THR A 198 -11.05 6.00 -11.71
C THR A 198 -12.25 5.09 -11.51
N THR A 199 -12.35 4.45 -10.33
CA THR A 199 -13.53 3.65 -9.93
C THR A 199 -14.81 4.48 -9.81
N ARG A 200 -14.72 5.82 -9.81
CA ARG A 200 -15.85 6.75 -9.76
C ARG A 200 -16.00 7.57 -11.03
N GLY A 201 -15.51 7.07 -12.16
CA GLY A 201 -15.61 7.74 -13.46
C GLY A 201 -14.31 8.42 -13.90
N ASN A 202 -14.39 9.17 -14.97
CA ASN A 202 -13.26 9.79 -15.62
C ASN A 202 -13.05 11.23 -15.11
N LEU A 203 -11.79 11.60 -14.90
CA LEU A 203 -11.36 12.94 -14.52
C LEU A 203 -10.46 13.51 -15.62
N ARG A 204 -10.86 14.64 -16.21
CA ARG A 204 -9.97 15.41 -17.09
C ARG A 204 -9.00 16.22 -16.24
N TYR A 205 -7.77 16.38 -16.71
CA TYR A 205 -6.74 17.16 -16.01
C TYR A 205 -6.03 18.12 -16.97
N ALA A 206 -5.64 19.28 -16.47
CA ALA A 206 -4.65 20.14 -17.10
C ALA A 206 -3.24 19.65 -16.77
N HIS A 207 -3.02 19.24 -15.51
CA HIS A 207 -1.82 18.57 -15.04
C HIS A 207 -2.18 17.37 -14.15
N LEU A 208 -1.39 16.33 -14.24
CA LEU A 208 -1.52 15.13 -13.39
C LEU A 208 -0.26 14.98 -12.54
N VAL A 209 -0.44 14.73 -11.24
CA VAL A 209 0.66 14.45 -10.33
C VAL A 209 0.50 13.07 -9.73
N LEU A 210 1.48 12.19 -9.94
CA LEU A 210 1.49 10.84 -9.41
C LEU A 210 2.23 10.84 -8.07
N ALA A 211 1.49 10.61 -6.99
CA ALA A 211 1.96 10.60 -5.60
C ALA A 211 1.48 9.34 -4.86
N HIS A 212 1.31 8.23 -5.60
CA HIS A 212 0.69 7.01 -5.09
C HIS A 212 1.61 6.15 -4.21
N GLY A 213 2.89 6.52 -4.08
CA GLY A 213 3.84 5.85 -3.22
C GLY A 213 4.33 4.51 -3.76
N ALA A 214 4.77 3.64 -2.86
CA ALA A 214 5.25 2.30 -3.16
C ALA A 214 4.54 1.27 -2.27
N ASN A 215 4.51 0.01 -2.72
CA ASN A 215 3.95 -1.12 -1.99
C ASN A 215 5.04 -1.91 -1.27
N ALA A 216 4.69 -2.61 -0.20
CA ALA A 216 5.60 -3.54 0.45
C ALA A 216 5.88 -4.73 -0.49
N ARG A 217 7.16 -5.07 -0.63
CA ARG A 217 7.59 -6.24 -1.40
C ARG A 217 7.24 -7.50 -0.61
N LEU A 218 6.75 -8.50 -1.32
CA LEU A 218 6.55 -9.83 -0.79
C LEU A 218 7.67 -10.73 -1.35
N PRO A 219 8.50 -11.35 -0.49
CA PRO A 219 9.46 -12.35 -0.94
C PRO A 219 8.78 -13.56 -1.57
N GLU A 220 9.46 -14.19 -2.51
CA GLU A 220 9.03 -15.46 -3.08
C GLU A 220 8.84 -16.52 -1.97
N GLY A 221 7.86 -17.41 -2.14
CA GLY A 221 7.52 -18.44 -1.15
C GLY A 221 6.63 -17.98 0.00
N LEU A 222 6.27 -16.68 0.06
CA LEU A 222 5.31 -16.15 1.02
C LEU A 222 3.96 -15.89 0.36
N ALA A 223 2.92 -16.52 0.89
CA ALA A 223 1.55 -16.24 0.49
C ALA A 223 1.07 -14.93 1.15
N PRO A 224 0.55 -13.99 0.36
CA PRO A 224 0.22 -12.65 0.85
C PRO A 224 -0.88 -12.63 1.94
N GLU A 225 -1.76 -13.61 1.96
CA GLU A 225 -2.85 -13.77 2.93
C GLU A 225 -2.37 -14.29 4.29
N LEU A 226 -1.16 -14.84 4.36
CA LEU A 226 -0.60 -15.40 5.58
C LEU A 226 0.31 -14.43 6.35
N CYS A 227 0.49 -13.20 5.84
CA CYS A 227 1.41 -12.26 6.45
C CYS A 227 0.93 -10.80 6.34
N TRP A 228 1.32 -10.01 7.33
CA TRP A 228 1.06 -8.58 7.38
C TRP A 228 2.12 -7.79 6.63
N ARG A 229 1.68 -6.79 5.88
CA ARG A 229 2.55 -5.82 5.21
C ARG A 229 2.17 -4.43 5.67
N VAL A 230 2.85 -3.96 6.71
CA VAL A 230 2.55 -2.66 7.33
C VAL A 230 3.16 -1.53 6.50
N ASN A 231 2.38 -0.99 5.58
CA ASN A 231 2.79 0.11 4.71
C ASN A 231 1.86 1.32 4.75
N HIS A 232 0.71 1.21 5.42
CA HIS A 232 -0.26 2.29 5.61
C HIS A 232 -1.05 2.11 6.91
N LEU A 233 -1.72 3.19 7.34
CA LEU A 233 -2.42 3.27 8.62
C LEU A 233 -3.42 2.12 8.85
N VAL A 234 -4.24 1.81 7.85
CA VAL A 234 -5.27 0.75 7.97
C VAL A 234 -4.64 -0.62 8.22
N ALA A 235 -3.57 -0.97 7.50
CA ALA A 235 -2.86 -2.24 7.72
C ALA A 235 -2.25 -2.29 9.14
N TYR A 236 -1.67 -1.18 9.60
CA TYR A 236 -1.16 -1.08 10.98
C TYR A 236 -2.26 -1.24 12.02
N GLN A 237 -3.38 -0.54 11.87
CA GLN A 237 -4.51 -0.61 12.80
C GLN A 237 -5.07 -2.03 12.91
N ARG A 238 -5.12 -2.77 11.80
CA ARG A 238 -5.56 -4.17 11.77
C ARG A 238 -4.57 -5.09 12.47
N LEU A 239 -3.28 -4.94 12.19
CA LEU A 239 -2.25 -5.69 12.91
C LEU A 239 -2.37 -5.45 14.42
N ARG A 240 -2.49 -4.20 14.86
CA ARG A 240 -2.68 -3.84 16.26
C ARG A 240 -3.93 -4.48 16.88
N ALA A 241 -5.04 -4.49 16.16
CA ALA A 241 -6.28 -5.14 16.60
C ALA A 241 -6.12 -6.67 16.71
N ARG A 242 -5.35 -7.27 15.79
CA ARG A 242 -5.10 -8.72 15.80
C ARG A 242 -4.13 -9.13 16.90
N LEU A 243 -3.13 -8.33 17.19
CA LEU A 243 -2.18 -8.56 18.30
C LEU A 243 -2.90 -8.48 19.67
N GLY A 244 -3.81 -7.53 19.86
CA GLY A 244 -4.47 -7.30 21.14
C GLY A 244 -3.48 -6.87 22.22
N ASP A 245 -3.90 -7.03 23.49
CA ASP A 245 -3.11 -6.60 24.66
C ASP A 245 -2.28 -7.74 25.27
N ALA A 246 -2.54 -9.00 24.89
CA ALA A 246 -1.78 -10.14 25.39
C ALA A 246 -0.46 -10.33 24.62
N PRO A 247 0.62 -10.78 25.28
CA PRO A 247 1.87 -11.10 24.60
C PRO A 247 1.68 -12.12 23.47
N ARG A 248 2.17 -11.78 22.28
CA ARG A 248 2.15 -12.65 21.08
C ARG A 248 3.57 -12.97 20.63
N GLU A 249 3.72 -14.09 19.94
CA GLU A 249 4.94 -14.42 19.21
C GLU A 249 4.81 -13.88 17.79
N VAL A 250 5.64 -12.91 17.43
CA VAL A 250 5.62 -12.25 16.13
C VAL A 250 6.90 -12.56 15.36
N LEU A 251 6.76 -13.09 14.16
CA LEU A 251 7.87 -13.30 13.24
C LEU A 251 7.92 -12.14 12.25
N ILE A 252 9.07 -11.49 12.13
CA ILE A 252 9.30 -10.41 11.15
C ILE A 252 10.31 -10.90 10.11
N VAL A 253 9.96 -10.77 8.84
CA VAL A 253 10.81 -11.08 7.69
C VAL A 253 11.37 -9.81 7.09
N GLY A 254 12.69 -9.63 7.18
CA GLY A 254 13.42 -8.45 6.72
C GLY A 254 13.86 -7.55 7.86
N ALA A 255 15.16 -7.43 8.08
CA ALA A 255 15.81 -6.64 9.13
C ALA A 255 16.40 -5.31 8.60
N GLY A 256 15.78 -4.74 7.56
CA GLY A 256 16.04 -3.37 7.14
C GLY A 256 15.47 -2.34 8.14
N LEU A 257 15.44 -1.06 7.76
CA LEU A 257 14.94 0.03 8.62
C LEU A 257 13.57 -0.25 9.25
N ILE A 258 12.58 -0.58 8.42
CA ILE A 258 11.19 -0.78 8.90
C ILE A 258 11.08 -2.04 9.76
N GLY A 259 11.74 -3.13 9.36
CA GLY A 259 11.68 -4.38 10.12
C GLY A 259 12.36 -4.26 11.48
N SER A 260 13.50 -3.59 11.56
CA SER A 260 14.21 -3.32 12.82
C SER A 260 13.41 -2.39 13.74
N GLU A 261 12.80 -1.34 13.19
CA GLU A 261 11.93 -0.44 13.96
C GLU A 261 10.70 -1.17 14.50
N LEU A 262 10.03 -1.98 13.67
CA LEU A 262 8.87 -2.77 14.10
C LEU A 262 9.24 -3.83 15.14
N ALA A 263 10.41 -4.48 14.99
CA ALA A 263 10.88 -5.45 15.99
C ALA A 263 11.04 -4.79 17.37
N ASN A 264 11.69 -3.63 17.39
CA ASN A 264 11.86 -2.83 18.60
C ASN A 264 10.51 -2.36 19.19
N ASP A 265 9.61 -1.84 18.34
CA ASP A 265 8.30 -1.32 18.74
C ASP A 265 7.41 -2.40 19.34
N LEU A 266 7.34 -3.56 18.71
CA LEU A 266 6.53 -4.69 19.15
C LEU A 266 7.09 -5.32 20.43
N ALA A 267 8.41 -5.41 20.57
CA ALA A 267 9.02 -5.95 21.79
C ALA A 267 8.78 -5.04 23.00
N ILE A 268 8.91 -3.73 22.83
CA ILE A 268 8.56 -2.76 23.88
C ILE A 268 7.06 -2.78 24.18
N GLY A 269 6.24 -3.06 23.17
CA GLY A 269 4.80 -3.29 23.33
C GLY A 269 4.43 -4.60 24.02
N GLY A 270 5.40 -5.39 24.48
CA GLY A 270 5.20 -6.60 25.27
C GLY A 270 5.10 -7.91 24.46
N HIS A 271 5.38 -7.88 23.17
CA HIS A 271 5.39 -9.07 22.33
C HIS A 271 6.78 -9.70 22.25
N ARG A 272 6.84 -11.00 21.93
CA ARG A 272 8.10 -11.71 21.65
C ARG A 272 8.35 -11.73 20.16
N VAL A 273 9.48 -11.18 19.73
CA VAL A 273 9.78 -10.99 18.32
C VAL A 273 10.92 -11.90 17.86
N THR A 274 10.71 -12.62 16.77
CA THR A 274 11.78 -13.25 16.00
C THR A 274 11.94 -12.44 14.70
N LEU A 275 13.11 -11.84 14.50
CA LEU A 275 13.45 -11.06 13.31
C LEU A 275 14.41 -11.89 12.46
N ILE A 276 14.06 -12.15 11.19
CA ILE A 276 14.91 -12.92 10.27
C ILE A 276 15.29 -12.09 9.05
N ASP A 277 16.51 -12.31 8.53
CA ASP A 277 16.99 -11.67 7.31
C ASP A 277 17.95 -12.59 6.54
N THR A 278 18.10 -12.31 5.25
CA THR A 278 19.10 -12.95 4.39
C THR A 278 20.53 -12.47 4.69
N CYS A 279 20.67 -11.28 5.29
CA CYS A 279 21.94 -10.73 5.74
C CYS A 279 22.28 -11.20 7.15
N GLU A 280 23.57 -11.30 7.47
CA GLU A 280 24.07 -11.76 8.77
C GLU A 280 23.80 -10.80 9.93
N GLN A 281 23.55 -9.51 9.61
CA GLN A 281 23.28 -8.46 10.60
C GLN A 281 22.04 -7.65 10.22
N PRO A 282 21.31 -7.10 11.18
CA PRO A 282 20.28 -6.11 10.90
C PRO A 282 20.92 -4.84 10.34
N LEU A 283 20.14 -4.05 9.57
CA LEU A 283 20.61 -2.82 8.93
C LEU A 283 21.85 -3.02 8.06
N ALA A 284 21.99 -4.16 7.39
CA ALA A 284 23.17 -4.58 6.64
C ALA A 284 23.63 -3.58 5.57
N ARG A 285 22.75 -2.68 5.09
CA ARG A 285 23.13 -1.57 4.20
C ARG A 285 24.20 -0.65 4.80
N TRP A 286 24.32 -0.60 6.13
CA TRP A 286 25.26 0.23 6.88
C TRP A 286 26.17 -0.62 7.76
N GLN A 287 26.48 -1.84 7.32
CA GLN A 287 27.37 -2.77 8.05
C GLN A 287 28.75 -2.19 8.33
N ASP A 288 29.29 -1.40 7.40
CA ASP A 288 30.62 -0.76 7.55
C ASP A 288 30.69 0.24 8.71
N LEU A 289 29.54 0.68 9.23
CA LEU A 289 29.44 1.56 10.39
C LEU A 289 29.22 0.80 11.72
N GLY A 290 29.18 -0.55 11.69
CA GLY A 290 28.94 -1.37 12.87
C GLY A 290 27.54 -1.19 13.49
N VAL A 291 26.59 -0.61 12.75
CA VAL A 291 25.26 -0.25 13.25
C VAL A 291 24.44 -1.48 13.65
N GLY A 292 24.61 -2.57 12.90
CA GLY A 292 23.90 -3.83 13.18
C GLY A 292 24.28 -4.42 14.53
N GLU A 293 25.56 -4.46 14.86
CA GLU A 293 26.05 -4.95 16.16
C GLU A 293 25.58 -4.06 17.31
N GLN A 294 25.69 -2.75 17.17
CA GLN A 294 25.20 -1.79 18.17
C GLN A 294 23.69 -1.97 18.42
N LEU A 295 22.92 -2.24 17.38
CA LEU A 295 21.48 -2.47 17.51
C LEU A 295 21.19 -3.78 18.23
N LEU A 296 21.91 -4.86 17.94
CA LEU A 296 21.79 -6.13 18.65
C LEU A 296 22.16 -5.98 20.13
N ASP A 297 23.19 -5.20 20.43
CA ASP A 297 23.56 -4.89 21.82
C ASP A 297 22.47 -4.10 22.56
N ALA A 298 21.84 -3.14 21.89
CA ALA A 298 20.74 -2.36 22.45
C ALA A 298 19.46 -3.21 22.67
N TRP A 299 19.36 -4.36 22.03
CA TRP A 299 18.23 -5.28 22.16
C TRP A 299 18.45 -6.40 23.16
N ARG A 300 19.60 -6.49 23.87
CA ARG A 300 19.93 -7.60 24.78
C ARG A 300 18.86 -7.88 25.83
N ASP A 301 18.24 -6.82 26.34
CA ASP A 301 17.21 -6.91 27.38
C ASP A 301 15.78 -6.90 26.81
N LEU A 302 15.63 -6.85 25.48
CA LEU A 302 14.35 -6.92 24.80
C LEU A 302 14.03 -8.36 24.36
N SER A 303 12.75 -8.68 24.29
CA SER A 303 12.28 -9.96 23.78
C SER A 303 12.40 -10.07 22.25
N ILE A 304 13.61 -9.78 21.72
CA ILE A 304 13.94 -9.84 20.29
C ILE A 304 15.01 -10.91 20.07
N ARG A 305 14.70 -11.86 19.19
CA ARG A 305 15.67 -12.83 18.67
C ARG A 305 15.93 -12.50 17.20
N PHE A 306 17.17 -12.14 16.86
CA PHE A 306 17.60 -11.98 15.48
C PHE A 306 18.20 -13.29 14.95
N VAL A 307 17.89 -13.63 13.69
CA VAL A 307 18.47 -14.77 12.96
C VAL A 307 18.82 -14.30 11.55
N GLY A 308 20.11 -14.09 11.33
CA GLY A 308 20.69 -13.70 10.03
C GLY A 308 21.02 -14.90 9.14
N GLY A 309 21.39 -14.60 7.87
CA GLY A 309 21.84 -15.58 6.90
C GLY A 309 20.76 -16.58 6.45
N VAL A 310 19.48 -16.29 6.64
CA VAL A 310 18.39 -17.21 6.35
C VAL A 310 17.46 -16.68 5.25
N GLN A 311 17.19 -17.53 4.27
CA GLN A 311 16.25 -17.26 3.19
C GLN A 311 14.94 -18.00 3.44
N VAL A 312 13.81 -17.29 3.28
CA VAL A 312 12.49 -17.90 3.39
C VAL A 312 12.25 -18.83 2.21
N GLN A 313 11.70 -20.01 2.50
CA GLN A 313 11.26 -20.98 1.52
C GLN A 313 9.73 -21.05 1.43
N SER A 314 9.05 -21.15 2.58
CA SER A 314 7.59 -21.24 2.63
C SER A 314 7.01 -20.70 3.93
N LEU A 315 5.75 -20.34 3.89
CA LEU A 315 4.93 -19.98 5.04
C LEU A 315 3.60 -20.73 4.95
N GLU A 316 3.22 -21.39 6.01
CA GLU A 316 1.97 -22.13 6.09
C GLU A 316 1.23 -21.85 7.40
N ARG A 317 -0.07 -22.00 7.41
CA ARG A 317 -0.87 -21.96 8.63
C ARG A 317 -1.01 -23.36 9.21
N VAL A 318 -0.69 -23.53 10.50
CA VAL A 318 -0.78 -24.79 11.22
C VAL A 318 -1.64 -24.58 12.46
N GLY A 319 -2.90 -24.96 12.37
CA GLY A 319 -3.89 -24.64 13.39
C GLY A 319 -4.11 -23.11 13.49
N GLU A 320 -3.95 -22.57 14.68
CA GLU A 320 -4.09 -21.12 14.93
C GLU A 320 -2.79 -20.33 14.75
N ARG A 321 -1.69 -21.02 14.44
CA ARG A 321 -0.36 -20.41 14.30
C ARG A 321 0.19 -20.54 12.90
N TYR A 322 1.24 -19.79 12.62
CA TYR A 322 1.98 -19.85 11.37
C TYR A 322 3.30 -20.57 11.57
N ARG A 323 3.74 -21.30 10.54
CA ARG A 323 5.04 -21.95 10.45
C ARG A 323 5.77 -21.45 9.22
N LEU A 324 6.89 -20.77 9.44
CA LEU A 324 7.81 -20.39 8.38
C LEU A 324 8.94 -21.41 8.31
N THR A 325 9.26 -21.88 7.10
CA THR A 325 10.39 -22.76 6.82
C THR A 325 11.39 -22.00 5.94
N THR A 326 12.66 -22.09 6.27
CA THR A 326 13.77 -21.48 5.53
C THR A 326 14.42 -22.47 4.58
N ALA A 327 15.18 -21.99 3.60
CA ALA A 327 15.86 -22.82 2.61
C ALA A 327 16.88 -23.81 3.23
N ASN A 328 17.45 -23.50 4.39
CA ASN A 328 18.33 -24.39 5.14
C ASN A 328 17.57 -25.33 6.12
N GLY A 329 16.24 -25.39 6.03
CA GLY A 329 15.40 -26.30 6.80
C GLY A 329 15.06 -25.87 8.22
N GLN A 330 15.47 -24.69 8.67
CA GLN A 330 15.03 -24.14 9.95
C GLN A 330 13.52 -23.85 9.93
N ARG A 331 12.87 -23.99 11.09
CA ARG A 331 11.43 -23.75 11.23
C ARG A 331 11.17 -22.76 12.37
N PHE A 332 10.31 -21.79 12.10
CA PHE A 332 9.88 -20.78 13.05
C PHE A 332 8.35 -20.83 13.18
N ALA A 333 7.86 -20.88 14.41
CA ALA A 333 6.43 -20.79 14.69
C ALA A 333 6.11 -19.42 15.27
N ALA A 334 5.01 -18.83 14.86
CA ALA A 334 4.55 -17.53 15.35
C ALA A 334 3.03 -17.43 15.35
N ASP A 335 2.48 -16.52 16.16
CA ASP A 335 1.06 -16.18 16.17
C ASP A 335 0.72 -15.23 15.01
N GLU A 336 1.67 -14.36 14.64
CA GLU A 336 1.53 -13.42 13.51
C GLU A 336 2.86 -13.31 12.77
N VAL A 337 2.75 -13.06 11.43
CA VAL A 337 3.92 -12.87 10.57
C VAL A 337 3.84 -11.51 9.90
N VAL A 338 4.91 -10.72 10.00
CA VAL A 338 5.05 -9.41 9.38
C VAL A 338 6.16 -9.43 8.35
N VAL A 339 5.91 -8.90 7.16
CA VAL A 339 6.92 -8.81 6.10
C VAL A 339 7.35 -7.36 5.91
N ALA A 340 8.65 -7.11 6.07
CA ALA A 340 9.32 -5.83 5.92
C ALA A 340 10.52 -5.91 4.95
N ALA A 341 10.41 -6.72 3.90
CA ALA A 341 11.47 -7.04 2.93
C ALA A 341 11.64 -5.99 1.82
N GLY A 342 11.41 -4.72 2.15
CA GLY A 342 11.56 -3.59 1.22
C GLY A 342 10.27 -3.20 0.51
N LEU A 343 10.42 -2.30 -0.47
CA LEU A 343 9.32 -1.71 -1.21
C LEU A 343 9.52 -1.90 -2.72
N HIS A 344 8.42 -1.93 -3.46
CA HIS A 344 8.40 -1.85 -4.92
C HIS A 344 7.36 -0.81 -5.35
N THR A 345 7.57 -0.19 -6.50
CA THR A 345 6.60 0.76 -7.04
C THR A 345 5.69 0.02 -8.02
N PRO A 346 4.35 0.13 -7.91
CA PRO A 346 3.45 -0.40 -8.92
C PRO A 346 3.62 0.35 -10.26
N ASN A 347 3.77 -0.38 -11.36
CA ASN A 347 4.01 0.19 -12.69
C ASN A 347 2.75 0.43 -13.53
N ARG A 348 1.61 -0.12 -13.14
CA ARG A 348 0.36 -0.13 -13.91
C ARG A 348 -0.05 1.25 -14.44
N LEU A 349 -0.06 2.28 -13.58
CA LEU A 349 -0.43 3.64 -14.01
C LEU A 349 0.62 4.21 -14.96
N ALA A 350 1.89 4.00 -14.69
CA ALA A 350 2.98 4.44 -15.54
C ALA A 350 2.90 3.82 -16.93
N LEU A 351 2.77 2.51 -17.02
CA LEU A 351 2.64 1.79 -18.29
C LEU A 351 1.39 2.20 -19.07
N SER A 352 0.27 2.45 -18.39
CA SER A 352 -0.97 2.88 -19.06
C SER A 352 -0.87 4.25 -19.73
N ALA A 353 0.08 5.07 -19.33
CA ALA A 353 0.36 6.40 -19.88
C ALA A 353 1.63 6.44 -20.75
N GLY A 354 2.31 5.31 -20.95
CA GLY A 354 3.58 5.28 -21.67
C GLY A 354 4.72 6.02 -20.95
N LEU A 355 4.69 6.12 -19.62
CA LEU A 355 5.75 6.75 -18.85
C LEU A 355 7.01 5.89 -18.85
N ALA A 356 8.17 6.55 -18.91
CA ALA A 356 9.44 5.88 -18.65
C ALA A 356 9.44 5.26 -17.25
N TRP A 357 9.89 4.01 -17.19
CA TRP A 357 9.86 3.20 -15.98
C TRP A 357 11.19 2.49 -15.77
N ASP A 358 11.80 2.69 -14.61
CA ASP A 358 12.94 1.93 -14.14
C ASP A 358 12.94 1.89 -12.60
N ASN A 359 12.48 0.78 -12.01
CA ASN A 359 12.29 0.64 -10.56
C ASN A 359 11.41 1.72 -9.90
N GLY A 360 10.80 2.56 -10.68
CA GLY A 360 9.97 3.70 -10.34
C GLY A 360 9.64 4.50 -11.60
N ILE A 361 8.80 5.50 -11.46
CA ILE A 361 8.48 6.42 -12.56
C ILE A 361 9.70 7.31 -12.80
N GLY A 362 10.29 7.22 -14.00
CA GLY A 362 11.40 8.09 -14.40
C GLY A 362 10.96 9.55 -14.44
N VAL A 363 11.70 10.41 -13.74
CA VAL A 363 11.44 11.85 -13.70
C VAL A 363 12.73 12.65 -13.89
N THR A 364 12.59 13.84 -14.45
CA THR A 364 13.69 14.81 -14.54
C THR A 364 14.04 15.33 -13.14
N PRO A 365 15.33 15.50 -12.80
CA PRO A 365 15.71 15.88 -11.44
C PRO A 365 15.26 17.29 -11.04
N HIS A 366 15.07 18.24 -11.98
CA HIS A 366 14.84 19.64 -11.62
C HIS A 366 13.37 19.98 -11.32
N ASN A 367 12.45 19.47 -12.10
CA ASN A 367 11.02 19.82 -12.03
C ASN A 367 10.10 18.59 -11.87
N LEU A 368 10.68 17.41 -11.80
CA LEU A 368 9.98 16.13 -11.57
C LEU A 368 8.93 15.82 -12.64
N ARG A 369 9.14 16.29 -13.88
CA ARG A 369 8.35 15.89 -15.03
C ARG A 369 8.67 14.46 -15.43
N THR A 370 7.65 13.73 -15.81
CA THR A 370 7.79 12.41 -16.42
C THR A 370 8.15 12.54 -17.91
N SER A 371 8.30 11.41 -18.59
CA SER A 371 8.51 11.37 -20.05
C SER A 371 7.30 11.85 -20.89
N VAL A 372 6.16 12.08 -20.25
CA VAL A 372 4.92 12.52 -20.89
C VAL A 372 4.55 13.92 -20.39
N ASP A 373 4.25 14.81 -21.32
CA ASP A 373 3.90 16.20 -20.99
C ASP A 373 2.74 16.32 -20.01
N ARG A 374 2.81 17.32 -19.10
CA ARG A 374 1.81 17.62 -18.07
C ARG A 374 1.58 16.51 -17.03
N ILE A 375 2.47 15.51 -16.98
CA ILE A 375 2.46 14.50 -15.94
C ILE A 375 3.73 14.62 -15.12
N HIS A 376 3.57 14.80 -13.81
CA HIS A 376 4.63 14.85 -12.81
C HIS A 376 4.51 13.66 -11.86
N ALA A 377 5.59 13.34 -11.17
CA ALA A 377 5.55 12.34 -10.11
C ALA A 377 6.52 12.72 -8.98
N LEU A 378 6.21 12.29 -7.74
CA LEU A 378 7.06 12.52 -6.58
C LEU A 378 6.90 11.47 -5.49
N GLY A 379 7.84 11.46 -4.56
CA GLY A 379 7.84 10.57 -3.39
C GLY A 379 8.25 9.14 -3.75
N ASP A 380 7.75 8.16 -3.00
CA ASP A 380 8.21 6.75 -3.12
C ASP A 380 7.95 6.10 -4.49
N CYS A 381 7.14 6.72 -5.35
CA CYS A 381 6.83 6.16 -6.68
C CYS A 381 7.81 6.53 -7.78
N ILE A 382 8.78 7.43 -7.53
CA ILE A 382 9.70 7.90 -8.57
C ILE A 382 11.05 7.19 -8.53
N ALA A 383 11.74 7.26 -9.69
CA ALA A 383 13.16 7.01 -9.81
C ALA A 383 13.83 8.19 -10.52
N ILE A 384 14.98 8.64 -10.00
CA ILE A 384 15.83 9.65 -10.62
C ILE A 384 17.10 8.91 -11.03
N ASP A 385 17.46 8.96 -12.31
CA ASP A 385 18.59 8.24 -12.88
C ASP A 385 18.60 6.74 -12.49
N GLY A 386 17.41 6.09 -12.57
CA GLY A 386 17.20 4.68 -12.20
C GLY A 386 17.22 4.38 -10.69
N GLN A 387 17.45 5.39 -9.85
CA GLN A 387 17.51 5.23 -8.39
C GLN A 387 16.17 5.61 -7.72
N PRO A 388 15.48 4.68 -7.04
CA PRO A 388 14.26 4.99 -6.32
C PRO A 388 14.49 5.96 -5.16
N SER A 389 13.65 6.98 -5.06
CA SER A 389 13.68 7.98 -3.98
C SER A 389 12.61 7.66 -2.93
N ARG A 390 12.91 6.79 -1.95
CA ARG A 390 11.95 6.31 -0.94
C ARG A 390 12.22 6.88 0.45
N TYR A 391 12.43 8.19 0.51
CA TYR A 391 12.68 8.94 1.74
C TYR A 391 11.70 10.10 1.88
N ILE A 392 11.46 10.51 3.12
CA ILE A 392 10.48 11.56 3.44
C ILE A 392 11.07 12.96 3.22
N GLU A 393 12.35 13.15 3.54
CA GLU A 393 13.00 14.47 3.47
C GLU A 393 12.81 15.16 2.12
N PRO A 394 12.98 14.49 0.97
CA PRO A 394 12.87 15.15 -0.33
C PRO A 394 11.47 15.62 -0.69
N ILE A 395 10.41 15.04 -0.12
CA ILE A 395 9.03 15.19 -0.60
C ILE A 395 8.59 16.65 -0.61
N ALA A 396 8.87 17.41 0.45
CA ALA A 396 8.46 18.81 0.53
C ALA A 396 9.14 19.69 -0.53
N ARG A 397 10.42 19.40 -0.85
CA ARG A 397 11.16 20.11 -1.91
C ARG A 397 10.66 19.70 -3.29
N GLN A 398 10.38 18.42 -3.49
CA GLN A 398 9.78 17.89 -4.71
C GLN A 398 8.40 18.52 -4.96
N ALA A 399 7.55 18.59 -3.96
CA ALA A 399 6.21 19.20 -4.05
C ALA A 399 6.29 20.68 -4.47
N ARG A 400 7.22 21.46 -3.90
CA ARG A 400 7.43 22.86 -4.27
C ARG A 400 7.93 23.01 -5.71
N ALA A 401 8.85 22.17 -6.15
CA ALA A 401 9.35 22.21 -7.52
C ALA A 401 8.23 21.91 -8.54
N ILE A 402 7.40 20.92 -8.28
CA ILE A 402 6.22 20.60 -9.12
C ILE A 402 5.23 21.75 -9.13
N ALA A 403 4.93 22.32 -7.96
CA ALA A 403 3.99 23.43 -7.87
C ALA A 403 4.48 24.67 -8.64
N ALA A 404 5.78 24.99 -8.54
CA ALA A 404 6.37 26.09 -9.30
C ALA A 404 6.31 25.84 -10.83
N ASP A 405 6.61 24.62 -11.27
CA ASP A 405 6.55 24.24 -12.67
C ASP A 405 5.11 24.32 -13.23
N ILE A 406 4.12 23.83 -12.47
CA ILE A 406 2.71 23.87 -12.88
C ILE A 406 2.17 25.31 -12.93
N CYS A 407 2.54 26.14 -11.95
CA CYS A 407 2.04 27.52 -11.84
C CYS A 407 2.85 28.54 -12.67
N GLY A 408 3.90 28.11 -13.37
CA GLY A 408 4.78 29.02 -14.13
C GLY A 408 5.56 30.00 -13.23
N ALA A 409 5.71 29.68 -11.94
CA ALA A 409 6.51 30.48 -11.03
C ALA A 409 8.00 30.21 -11.28
N ALA A 410 8.85 31.21 -10.97
CA ALA A 410 10.30 31.01 -11.07
C ALA A 410 10.75 29.85 -10.16
N PRO A 411 11.27 28.73 -10.69
CA PRO A 411 11.54 27.57 -9.89
C PRO A 411 12.85 27.78 -9.09
N ALA A 412 12.80 27.43 -7.80
CA ALA A 412 14.00 26.86 -7.19
C ALA A 412 14.05 25.39 -7.66
N PRO A 413 14.97 24.99 -8.54
CA PRO A 413 15.00 23.64 -9.07
C PRO A 413 15.22 22.64 -7.93
N TYR A 414 14.52 21.51 -7.99
CA TYR A 414 14.82 20.44 -7.06
C TYR A 414 16.21 19.88 -7.37
N VAL A 415 17.06 19.83 -6.36
CA VAL A 415 18.37 19.22 -6.44
C VAL A 415 18.38 18.00 -5.54
N PRO A 416 18.55 16.78 -6.08
CA PRO A 416 18.73 15.58 -5.27
C PRO A 416 19.87 15.77 -4.27
N ARG A 417 19.67 15.31 -3.04
CA ARG A 417 20.68 15.29 -1.97
C ARG A 417 20.76 13.90 -1.39
N ALA A 418 21.90 13.54 -0.82
CA ALA A 418 22.02 12.33 -0.02
C ALA A 418 20.95 12.36 1.08
N ALA A 419 20.20 11.28 1.21
CA ALA A 419 19.13 11.20 2.20
C ALA A 419 19.75 11.02 3.59
N VAL A 420 19.37 11.87 4.51
CA VAL A 420 19.62 11.65 5.95
C VAL A 420 18.57 10.64 6.44
N VAL A 421 19.04 9.48 6.89
CA VAL A 421 18.18 8.39 7.34
C VAL A 421 18.13 8.35 8.85
N ARG A 422 16.95 8.50 9.43
CA ARG A 422 16.74 8.30 10.86
C ARG A 422 16.23 6.90 11.13
N VAL A 423 16.98 6.12 11.90
CA VAL A 423 16.54 4.88 12.52
C VAL A 423 15.80 5.27 13.80
N LYS A 424 14.51 4.96 13.89
CA LYS A 424 13.64 5.43 14.97
C LYS A 424 13.46 4.41 16.09
N THR A 425 14.31 3.37 16.15
CA THR A 425 14.29 2.43 17.28
C THR A 425 14.47 3.20 18.58
N THR A 426 13.51 3.06 19.49
CA THR A 426 13.54 3.82 20.76
C THR A 426 14.66 3.36 21.69
N SER A 427 15.13 2.12 21.54
CA SER A 427 16.30 1.58 22.27
C SER A 427 17.63 2.13 21.75
N MET A 428 17.70 2.52 20.46
CA MET A 428 18.91 3.08 19.86
C MET A 428 18.50 4.01 18.70
N PRO A 429 18.07 5.24 19.00
CA PRO A 429 17.81 6.23 17.96
C PRO A 429 19.12 6.65 17.28
N LEU A 430 19.16 6.57 15.95
CA LEU A 430 20.37 6.81 15.18
C LEU A 430 20.07 7.63 13.92
N THR A 431 21.03 8.47 13.52
CA THR A 431 20.99 9.19 12.25
C THR A 431 22.13 8.72 11.38
N LEU A 432 21.82 8.31 10.15
CA LEU A 432 22.75 7.79 9.17
C LEU A 432 22.84 8.78 7.98
N HIS A 433 24.04 8.97 7.49
CA HIS A 433 24.38 9.90 6.41
C HIS A 433 24.88 9.16 5.18
#